data_005982953c131b86f2db60c6be802777
#
_entry.id   005982953c131b86f2db60c6be802777
#
_cell.length_a   1.000
_cell.length_b   1.000
_cell.length_c   1.000
_cell.angle_alpha   90.00
_cell.angle_beta   90.00
_cell.angle_gamma   90.00
#
_symmetry.space_group_name_H-M   'P 1'
#
loop_
_entity.id
_entity.type
_entity.pdbx_description
1 polymer ?
#
loop_
_entity_poly.entity_id
_entity_poly.type
_entity_poly.pdbx_seq_one_letter_code
_entity_poly.pdbx_strand_id
1 'polypeptide(L)'
;MDQSAPASVAVGRASPGALLELLKPITWFPPMWAFLCGWVSAGPGTAPTAWALLAGIALTGPLVCGASQVVNDWFDKDVDALNEPHRPIPSGRVPGNTALHFAVIWTVIAQIWALMLGTWVAAATCLGLLLAWAYSAPPLRLKLNGWWGNSAVALSYEGLAWITGAAIVLGGKLPPSPILMIALLYSIGAHGIMTLNDFKSVHADPR
;
A
#
# COMPACT_ATOMS: atom_id res chain seq x y z
N MET A 1 18.11 -2.48 -50.27
CA MET A 1 17.06 -2.06 -49.29
C MET A 1 16.73 -3.27 -48.47
N ASP A 2 17.45 -3.41 -47.33
CA ASP A 2 17.25 -4.50 -46.36
C ASP A 2 16.20 -4.03 -45.34
N GLN A 3 14.96 -4.50 -45.48
CA GLN A 3 13.91 -4.30 -44.48
C GLN A 3 14.00 -5.46 -43.51
N SER A 4 14.93 -5.36 -42.54
CA SER A 4 14.89 -6.20 -41.36
C SER A 4 13.59 -5.89 -40.60
N ALA A 5 12.63 -6.81 -40.67
CA ALA A 5 11.41 -6.77 -39.86
C ALA A 5 11.76 -6.60 -38.36
N PRO A 6 11.04 -5.76 -37.59
CA PRO A 6 11.29 -5.62 -36.18
C PRO A 6 11.08 -7.00 -35.53
N ALA A 7 12.10 -7.45 -34.82
CA ALA A 7 12.02 -8.69 -34.04
C ALA A 7 10.77 -8.63 -33.14
N SER A 8 9.89 -9.60 -33.29
CA SER A 8 8.74 -9.77 -32.39
C SER A 8 9.27 -9.95 -30.99
N VAL A 9 9.10 -8.96 -30.12
CA VAL A 9 9.39 -9.09 -28.70
C VAL A 9 8.49 -10.20 -28.18
N ALA A 10 9.07 -11.35 -27.91
CA ALA A 10 8.36 -12.45 -27.29
C ALA A 10 7.76 -11.90 -25.99
N VAL A 11 6.43 -11.92 -25.89
CA VAL A 11 5.71 -11.51 -24.67
C VAL A 11 6.04 -12.54 -23.60
N GLY A 12 7.15 -12.31 -22.91
CA GLY A 12 7.62 -13.15 -21.80
C GLY A 12 6.64 -13.08 -20.64
N ARG A 13 6.51 -14.19 -19.89
CA ARG A 13 5.78 -14.17 -18.63
C ARG A 13 6.56 -13.32 -17.62
N ALA A 14 5.85 -12.52 -16.80
CA ALA A 14 6.47 -11.79 -15.71
C ALA A 14 7.21 -12.74 -14.76
N SER A 15 8.47 -12.43 -14.45
CA SER A 15 9.23 -13.24 -13.49
C SER A 15 8.76 -12.97 -12.05
N PRO A 16 8.86 -13.95 -11.13
CA PRO A 16 8.55 -13.73 -9.72
C PRO A 16 9.34 -12.57 -9.10
N GLY A 17 10.60 -12.37 -9.51
CA GLY A 17 11.42 -11.25 -9.07
C GLY A 17 10.87 -9.90 -9.51
N ALA A 18 10.37 -9.78 -10.76
CA ALA A 18 9.75 -8.55 -11.24
C ALA A 18 8.43 -8.25 -10.51
N LEU A 19 7.65 -9.27 -10.16
CA LEU A 19 6.42 -9.10 -9.36
C LEU A 19 6.74 -8.69 -7.92
N LEU A 20 7.80 -9.24 -7.32
CA LEU A 20 8.26 -8.83 -6.00
C LEU A 20 8.76 -7.36 -6.01
N GLU A 21 9.44 -6.96 -7.06
CA GLU A 21 9.89 -5.57 -7.24
C GLU A 21 8.70 -4.58 -7.30
N LEU A 22 7.59 -4.97 -7.94
CA LEU A 22 6.36 -4.16 -7.93
C LEU A 22 5.75 -3.99 -6.55
N LEU A 23 5.87 -4.98 -5.67
CA LEU A 23 5.38 -4.91 -4.29
C LEU A 23 6.21 -3.95 -3.41
N LYS A 24 7.39 -3.52 -3.87
CA LYS A 24 8.32 -2.58 -3.21
C LYS A 24 8.55 -2.90 -1.72
N PRO A 25 9.24 -3.98 -1.36
CA PRO A 25 9.44 -4.39 0.04
C PRO A 25 9.99 -3.30 0.96
N ILE A 26 10.79 -2.38 0.40
CA ILE A 26 11.36 -1.24 1.15
C ILE A 26 10.27 -0.32 1.74
N THR A 27 9.08 -0.29 1.17
CA THR A 27 7.97 0.57 1.61
C THR A 27 7.08 -0.07 2.68
N TRP A 28 7.29 -1.35 3.03
CA TRP A 28 6.43 -2.06 3.98
C TRP A 28 6.67 -1.66 5.44
N PHE A 29 7.84 -1.09 5.74
CA PHE A 29 8.24 -0.79 7.12
C PHE A 29 7.25 0.14 7.85
N PRO A 30 6.83 1.31 7.33
CA PRO A 30 5.95 2.21 8.05
C PRO A 30 4.62 1.57 8.49
N PRO A 31 3.82 0.92 7.61
CA PRO A 31 2.57 0.31 8.04
C PRO A 31 2.77 -0.91 8.96
N MET A 32 3.85 -1.68 8.81
CA MET A 32 4.18 -2.75 9.75
C MET A 32 4.54 -2.18 11.13
N TRP A 33 5.25 -1.06 11.18
CA TRP A 33 5.57 -0.37 12.43
C TRP A 33 4.32 0.18 13.12
N ALA A 34 3.45 0.88 12.39
CA ALA A 34 2.20 1.38 12.92
C ALA A 34 1.30 0.23 13.43
N PHE A 35 1.26 -0.89 12.71
CA PHE A 35 0.59 -2.11 13.15
C PHE A 35 1.14 -2.61 14.50
N LEU A 36 2.46 -2.68 14.67
CA LEU A 36 3.09 -3.11 15.92
C LEU A 36 2.77 -2.14 17.07
N CYS A 37 2.75 -0.84 16.81
CA CYS A 37 2.33 0.15 17.80
C CYS A 37 0.86 -0.07 18.23
N GLY A 38 -0.03 -0.35 17.28
CA GLY A 38 -1.42 -0.70 17.55
C GLY A 38 -1.56 -1.98 18.36
N TRP A 39 -0.80 -3.01 18.00
CA TRP A 39 -0.74 -4.26 18.73
C TRP A 39 -0.36 -4.07 20.20
N VAL A 40 0.70 -3.31 20.47
CA VAL A 40 1.16 -3.05 21.83
C VAL A 40 0.17 -2.15 22.59
N SER A 41 -0.44 -1.17 21.95
CA SER A 41 -1.38 -0.25 22.59
C SER A 41 -2.66 -0.91 23.09
N ALA A 42 -3.04 -2.07 22.53
CA ALA A 42 -4.20 -2.84 22.98
C ALA A 42 -3.97 -3.57 24.29
N GLY A 43 -2.73 -3.61 24.79
CA GLY A 43 -2.38 -4.29 26.05
C GLY A 43 -2.46 -5.82 25.96
N PRO A 44 -2.38 -6.51 27.09
CA PRO A 44 -2.51 -7.96 27.15
C PRO A 44 -3.97 -8.35 26.88
N GLY A 45 -4.31 -8.55 25.63
CA GLY A 45 -5.62 -9.01 25.19
C GLY A 45 -5.82 -10.50 25.39
N THR A 46 -6.83 -11.07 24.76
CA THR A 46 -7.05 -12.52 24.67
C THR A 46 -5.89 -13.15 23.91
N ALA A 47 -4.78 -13.41 24.59
CA ALA A 47 -3.52 -14.03 24.15
C ALA A 47 -3.38 -14.21 22.62
N PRO A 48 -3.06 -13.15 21.86
CA PRO A 48 -2.85 -13.28 20.44
C PRO A 48 -1.63 -14.19 20.23
N THR A 49 -1.81 -15.21 19.42
CA THR A 49 -0.75 -16.15 19.10
C THR A 49 0.33 -15.49 18.25
N ALA A 50 1.56 -16.01 18.27
CA ALA A 50 2.63 -15.56 17.37
C ALA A 50 2.17 -15.57 15.89
N TRP A 51 1.30 -16.51 15.55
CA TRP A 51 0.67 -16.57 14.22
C TRP A 51 -0.15 -15.31 13.90
N ALA A 52 -0.99 -14.82 14.83
CA ALA A 52 -1.79 -13.63 14.61
C ALA A 52 -0.93 -12.38 14.41
N LEU A 53 0.19 -12.28 15.14
CA LEU A 53 1.18 -11.22 14.93
C LEU A 53 1.79 -11.27 13.52
N LEU A 54 2.28 -12.43 13.11
CA LEU A 54 2.89 -12.62 11.78
C LEU A 54 1.86 -12.40 10.67
N ALA A 55 0.64 -12.87 10.85
CA ALA A 55 -0.45 -12.68 9.90
C ALA A 55 -0.83 -11.21 9.73
N GLY A 56 -0.82 -10.42 10.81
CA GLY A 56 -1.06 -8.98 10.77
C GLY A 56 0.09 -8.20 10.12
N ILE A 57 1.34 -8.56 10.39
CA ILE A 57 2.51 -8.01 9.70
C ILE A 57 2.44 -8.29 8.20
N ALA A 58 2.12 -9.55 7.82
CA ALA A 58 1.94 -9.92 6.42
C ALA A 58 0.79 -9.16 5.76
N LEU A 59 -0.30 -8.91 6.50
CA LEU A 59 -1.44 -8.13 5.99
C LEU A 59 -1.04 -6.69 5.71
N THR A 60 -0.45 -6.00 6.67
CA THR A 60 -0.20 -4.54 6.57
C THR A 60 0.94 -4.20 5.62
N GLY A 61 2.03 -4.97 5.62
CA GLY A 61 3.17 -4.78 4.72
C GLY A 61 2.96 -5.42 3.35
N PRO A 62 3.32 -6.71 3.17
CA PRO A 62 3.29 -7.37 1.86
C PRO A 62 1.95 -7.30 1.14
N LEU A 63 0.82 -7.45 1.84
CA LEU A 63 -0.48 -7.54 1.19
C LEU A 63 -1.06 -6.15 0.90
N VAL A 64 -1.35 -5.33 1.90
CA VAL A 64 -2.04 -4.04 1.69
C VAL A 64 -1.10 -2.99 1.11
N CYS A 65 0.07 -2.76 1.75
CA CYS A 65 1.04 -1.82 1.22
C CYS A 65 1.55 -2.28 -0.15
N GLY A 66 1.90 -3.57 -0.31
CA GLY A 66 2.29 -4.12 -1.60
C GLY A 66 1.23 -3.90 -2.68
N ALA A 67 -0.05 -4.16 -2.40
CA ALA A 67 -1.15 -3.89 -3.35
C ALA A 67 -1.16 -2.41 -3.78
N SER A 68 -1.04 -1.48 -2.82
CA SER A 68 -1.04 -0.05 -3.12
C SER A 68 0.11 0.37 -4.04
N GLN A 69 1.29 -0.26 -3.90
CA GLN A 69 2.44 0.01 -4.76
C GLN A 69 2.21 -0.48 -6.20
N VAL A 70 1.66 -1.68 -6.36
CA VAL A 70 1.33 -2.21 -7.69
C VAL A 70 0.28 -1.36 -8.39
N VAL A 71 -0.77 -0.96 -7.67
CA VAL A 71 -1.80 -0.04 -8.19
C VAL A 71 -1.17 1.29 -8.62
N ASN A 72 -0.29 1.85 -7.80
CA ASN A 72 0.39 3.10 -8.13
C ASN A 72 1.24 2.96 -9.40
N ASP A 73 2.10 1.95 -9.49
CA ASP A 73 2.96 1.73 -10.66
C ASP A 73 2.16 1.47 -11.94
N TRP A 74 1.01 0.80 -11.83
CA TRP A 74 0.15 0.60 -12.99
C TRP A 74 -0.41 1.91 -13.55
N PHE A 75 -0.91 2.80 -12.69
CA PHE A 75 -1.48 4.07 -13.12
C PHE A 75 -0.43 5.13 -13.45
N ASP A 76 0.82 4.93 -13.05
CA ASP A 76 1.95 5.82 -13.36
C ASP A 76 2.83 5.32 -14.50
N LYS A 77 2.52 4.19 -15.13
CA LYS A 77 3.35 3.53 -16.13
C LYS A 77 3.85 4.45 -17.25
N ASP A 78 3.01 5.40 -17.70
CA ASP A 78 3.35 6.32 -18.79
C ASP A 78 4.33 7.42 -18.32
N VAL A 79 4.16 7.89 -17.07
CA VAL A 79 5.08 8.84 -16.42
C VAL A 79 6.37 8.13 -16.06
N ASP A 80 6.29 6.92 -15.52
CA ASP A 80 7.45 6.10 -15.19
C ASP A 80 8.28 5.72 -16.44
N ALA A 81 7.63 5.57 -17.59
CA ALA A 81 8.36 5.32 -18.84
C ALA A 81 9.33 6.45 -19.23
N LEU A 82 9.04 7.68 -18.80
CA LEU A 82 9.89 8.85 -19.04
C LEU A 82 10.94 9.02 -17.92
N ASN A 83 10.55 8.83 -16.66
CA ASN A 83 11.38 9.16 -15.51
C ASN A 83 12.18 7.97 -14.97
N GLU A 84 11.59 6.76 -15.04
CA GLU A 84 12.09 5.53 -14.42
C GLU A 84 11.96 4.33 -15.38
N PRO A 85 12.53 4.39 -16.61
CA PRO A 85 12.30 3.39 -17.67
C PRO A 85 12.75 1.97 -17.30
N HIS A 86 13.56 1.82 -16.25
CA HIS A 86 14.04 0.53 -15.76
C HIS A 86 13.04 -0.21 -14.85
N ARG A 87 11.97 0.47 -14.38
CA ARG A 87 10.92 -0.18 -13.55
C ARG A 87 10.27 -1.36 -14.29
N PRO A 88 9.68 -2.33 -13.55
CA PRO A 88 9.16 -3.56 -14.15
C PRO A 88 8.16 -3.38 -15.28
N ILE A 89 7.25 -2.40 -15.17
CA ILE A 89 6.22 -2.16 -16.18
C ILE A 89 6.79 -1.43 -17.41
N PRO A 90 7.44 -0.26 -17.28
CA PRO A 90 8.02 0.43 -18.42
C PRO A 90 9.05 -0.38 -19.19
N SER A 91 9.88 -1.16 -18.50
CA SER A 91 10.92 -1.99 -19.12
C SER A 91 10.38 -3.23 -19.84
N GLY A 92 9.07 -3.52 -19.76
CA GLY A 92 8.45 -4.70 -20.34
C GLY A 92 8.70 -6.01 -19.55
N ARG A 93 9.40 -5.97 -18.42
CA ARG A 93 9.60 -7.16 -17.55
C ARG A 93 8.29 -7.68 -16.97
N VAL A 94 7.29 -6.81 -16.84
CA VAL A 94 5.90 -7.14 -16.53
C VAL A 94 5.03 -6.64 -17.69
N PRO A 95 4.70 -7.54 -18.65
CA PRO A 95 4.10 -7.13 -19.92
C PRO A 95 2.58 -6.90 -19.82
N GLY A 96 2.09 -6.04 -20.71
CA GLY A 96 0.66 -5.78 -20.95
C GLY A 96 -0.08 -5.43 -19.66
N ASN A 97 -1.25 -6.05 -19.46
CA ASN A 97 -2.11 -5.83 -18.29
C ASN A 97 -1.77 -6.71 -17.09
N THR A 98 -0.65 -7.42 -17.11
CA THR A 98 -0.25 -8.36 -16.02
C THR A 98 -0.19 -7.65 -14.67
N ALA A 99 0.36 -6.43 -14.62
CA ALA A 99 0.43 -5.66 -13.38
C ALA A 99 -0.96 -5.29 -12.84
N LEU A 100 -1.92 -4.93 -13.71
CA LEU A 100 -3.30 -4.66 -13.28
C LEU A 100 -3.98 -5.91 -12.73
N HIS A 101 -3.86 -7.04 -13.43
CA HIS A 101 -4.40 -8.30 -12.93
C HIS A 101 -3.77 -8.70 -11.59
N PHE A 102 -2.46 -8.51 -11.46
CA PHE A 102 -1.75 -8.74 -10.22
C PHE A 102 -2.25 -7.83 -9.10
N ALA A 103 -2.45 -6.52 -9.36
CA ALA A 103 -3.01 -5.57 -8.39
C ALA A 103 -4.40 -6.00 -7.89
N VAL A 104 -5.29 -6.41 -8.81
CA VAL A 104 -6.64 -6.87 -8.47
C VAL A 104 -6.59 -8.14 -7.63
N ILE A 105 -5.83 -9.14 -8.06
CA ILE A 105 -5.69 -10.42 -7.34
C ILE A 105 -5.10 -10.15 -5.95
N TRP A 106 -4.07 -9.31 -5.83
CA TRP A 106 -3.41 -8.99 -4.56
C TRP A 106 -4.35 -8.24 -3.61
N THR A 107 -5.17 -7.32 -4.14
CA THR A 107 -6.26 -6.65 -3.40
C THR A 107 -7.26 -7.67 -2.84
N VAL A 108 -7.71 -8.62 -3.65
CA VAL A 108 -8.66 -9.65 -3.23
C VAL A 108 -8.04 -10.57 -2.17
N ILE A 109 -6.79 -11.01 -2.35
CA ILE A 109 -6.06 -11.82 -1.37
C ILE A 109 -5.94 -11.07 -0.04
N ALA A 110 -5.55 -9.79 -0.06
CA ALA A 110 -5.44 -8.98 1.15
C ALA A 110 -6.79 -8.89 1.90
N GLN A 111 -7.89 -8.70 1.17
CA GLN A 111 -9.22 -8.62 1.77
C GLN A 111 -9.68 -9.94 2.35
N ILE A 112 -9.46 -11.06 1.66
CA ILE A 112 -9.78 -12.40 2.17
C ILE A 112 -8.96 -12.70 3.42
N TRP A 113 -7.66 -12.39 3.41
CA TRP A 113 -6.78 -12.57 4.56
C TRP A 113 -7.27 -11.77 5.79
N ALA A 114 -7.68 -10.52 5.58
CA ALA A 114 -8.22 -9.66 6.63
C ALA A 114 -9.52 -10.20 7.23
N LEU A 115 -10.41 -10.80 6.42
CA LEU A 115 -11.66 -11.43 6.88
C LEU A 115 -11.38 -12.58 7.86
N MET A 116 -10.29 -13.33 7.67
CA MET A 116 -9.88 -14.41 8.57
C MET A 116 -9.38 -13.88 9.93
N LEU A 117 -8.93 -12.63 10.00
CA LEU A 117 -8.38 -12.01 11.21
C LEU A 117 -9.43 -11.25 12.02
N GLY A 118 -10.60 -10.96 11.45
CA GLY A 118 -11.73 -10.37 12.18
C GLY A 118 -12.43 -9.24 11.44
N THR A 119 -13.66 -8.93 11.88
CA THR A 119 -14.55 -8.00 11.19
C THR A 119 -13.97 -6.59 11.08
N TRP A 120 -13.41 -6.05 12.15
CA TRP A 120 -12.85 -4.70 12.12
C TRP A 120 -11.48 -4.63 11.44
N VAL A 121 -10.74 -5.74 11.43
CA VAL A 121 -9.55 -5.89 10.59
C VAL A 121 -9.93 -5.82 9.11
N ALA A 122 -10.96 -6.56 8.72
CA ALA A 122 -11.47 -6.54 7.35
C ALA A 122 -12.03 -5.16 6.93
N ALA A 123 -12.71 -4.46 7.84
CA ALA A 123 -13.22 -3.12 7.58
C ALA A 123 -12.09 -2.10 7.40
N ALA A 124 -11.07 -2.12 8.26
CA ALA A 124 -9.89 -1.26 8.13
C ALA A 124 -9.11 -1.55 6.84
N THR A 125 -8.92 -2.84 6.52
CA THR A 125 -8.26 -3.26 5.26
C THR A 125 -9.06 -2.81 4.03
N CYS A 126 -10.37 -2.99 4.03
CA CYS A 126 -11.24 -2.54 2.93
C CYS A 126 -11.09 -1.04 2.69
N LEU A 127 -11.16 -0.23 3.75
CA LEU A 127 -10.97 1.21 3.64
C LEU A 127 -9.56 1.57 3.13
N GLY A 128 -8.51 0.91 3.64
CA GLY A 128 -7.14 1.12 3.19
C GLY A 128 -6.94 0.79 1.70
N LEU A 129 -7.51 -0.32 1.24
CA LEU A 129 -7.47 -0.71 -0.18
C LEU A 129 -8.28 0.28 -1.06
N LEU A 130 -9.46 0.72 -0.61
CA LEU A 130 -10.23 1.74 -1.33
C LEU A 130 -9.45 3.05 -1.45
N LEU A 131 -8.77 3.49 -0.39
CA LEU A 131 -7.91 4.67 -0.43
C LEU A 131 -6.69 4.47 -1.34
N ALA A 132 -6.09 3.29 -1.38
CA ALA A 132 -4.98 2.96 -2.27
C ALA A 132 -5.38 3.05 -3.75
N TRP A 133 -6.56 2.53 -4.11
CA TRP A 133 -7.09 2.68 -5.46
C TRP A 133 -7.48 4.13 -5.76
N ALA A 134 -8.18 4.81 -4.86
CA ALA A 134 -8.57 6.22 -5.02
C ALA A 134 -7.35 7.15 -5.13
N TYR A 135 -6.25 6.82 -4.48
CA TYR A 135 -4.99 7.56 -4.56
C TYR A 135 -4.45 7.62 -5.99
N SER A 136 -4.52 6.52 -6.74
CA SER A 136 -3.88 6.39 -8.06
C SER A 136 -4.86 6.39 -9.23
N ALA A 137 -6.05 5.80 -9.07
CA ALA A 137 -7.00 5.56 -10.15
C ALA A 137 -7.88 6.77 -10.47
N PRO A 138 -8.15 7.06 -11.77
CA PRO A 138 -9.19 7.98 -12.16
C PRO A 138 -10.59 7.51 -11.67
N PRO A 139 -11.54 8.40 -11.41
CA PRO A 139 -11.44 9.85 -11.57
C PRO A 139 -10.79 10.57 -10.37
N LEU A 140 -10.59 9.91 -9.24
CA LEU A 140 -10.19 10.56 -7.98
C LEU A 140 -8.71 11.00 -8.02
N ARG A 141 -7.78 10.07 -8.32
CA ARG A 141 -6.34 10.33 -8.36
C ARG A 141 -5.88 11.29 -7.25
N LEU A 142 -6.18 10.96 -5.98
CA LEU A 142 -5.95 11.83 -4.82
C LEU A 142 -4.51 12.36 -4.73
N LYS A 143 -3.56 11.61 -5.27
CA LYS A 143 -2.14 11.99 -5.34
C LYS A 143 -1.85 13.28 -6.12
N LEU A 144 -2.76 13.71 -7.00
CA LEU A 144 -2.62 14.97 -7.72
C LEU A 144 -2.84 16.20 -6.84
N ASN A 145 -3.38 16.01 -5.64
CA ASN A 145 -3.57 17.04 -4.64
C ASN A 145 -2.81 16.64 -3.38
N GLY A 146 -1.76 17.37 -3.03
CA GLY A 146 -0.90 17.06 -1.89
C GLY A 146 -1.66 16.88 -0.57
N TRP A 147 -2.70 17.70 -0.32
CA TRP A 147 -3.50 17.58 0.89
C TRP A 147 -4.27 16.24 0.96
N TRP A 148 -5.04 15.91 -0.07
CA TRP A 148 -5.84 14.67 -0.10
C TRP A 148 -4.98 13.42 -0.28
N GLY A 149 -3.91 13.53 -1.07
CA GLY A 149 -2.94 12.45 -1.24
C GLY A 149 -2.25 12.11 0.08
N ASN A 150 -1.69 13.10 0.77
CA ASN A 150 -1.03 12.91 2.06
C ASN A 150 -2.01 12.41 3.13
N SER A 151 -3.28 12.88 3.12
CA SER A 151 -4.31 12.38 4.02
C SER A 151 -4.61 10.90 3.79
N ALA A 152 -4.74 10.47 2.53
CA ALA A 152 -5.00 9.08 2.19
C ALA A 152 -3.85 8.15 2.60
N VAL A 153 -2.60 8.57 2.36
CA VAL A 153 -1.40 7.81 2.76
C VAL A 153 -1.30 7.75 4.29
N ALA A 154 -1.39 8.87 4.98
CA ALA A 154 -1.29 8.94 6.44
C ALA A 154 -2.35 8.09 7.14
N LEU A 155 -3.59 8.15 6.66
CA LEU A 155 -4.66 7.33 7.22
C LEU A 155 -4.42 5.84 6.94
N SER A 156 -4.03 5.48 5.71
CA SER A 156 -3.88 4.07 5.31
C SER A 156 -2.66 3.42 5.97
N TYR A 157 -1.50 4.09 5.92
CA TYR A 157 -0.24 3.50 6.38
C TYR A 157 -0.06 3.55 7.89
N GLU A 158 -0.65 4.58 8.53
CA GLU A 158 -0.47 4.80 9.96
C GLU A 158 -1.75 4.46 10.73
N GLY A 159 -2.84 5.16 10.50
CA GLY A 159 -4.07 5.02 11.27
C GLY A 159 -4.74 3.66 11.15
N LEU A 160 -4.99 3.22 9.92
CA LEU A 160 -5.68 1.94 9.68
C LEU A 160 -4.79 0.74 10.03
N ALA A 161 -3.48 0.85 9.83
CA ALA A 161 -2.52 -0.17 10.25
C ALA A 161 -2.48 -0.28 11.80
N TRP A 162 -2.49 0.84 12.52
CA TRP A 162 -2.60 0.87 13.98
C TRP A 162 -3.89 0.21 14.48
N ILE A 163 -5.03 0.61 13.90
CA ILE A 163 -6.34 0.03 14.21
C ILE A 163 -6.34 -1.49 13.96
N THR A 164 -5.74 -1.93 12.86
CA THR A 164 -5.61 -3.35 12.52
C THR A 164 -4.86 -4.12 13.60
N GLY A 165 -3.72 -3.59 14.07
CA GLY A 165 -2.93 -4.21 15.13
C GLY A 165 -3.71 -4.36 16.44
N ALA A 166 -4.36 -3.29 16.88
CA ALA A 166 -5.18 -3.30 18.07
C ALA A 166 -6.41 -4.22 17.94
N ALA A 167 -7.09 -4.21 16.79
CA ALA A 167 -8.27 -5.04 16.55
C ALA A 167 -7.94 -6.54 16.61
N ILE A 168 -6.80 -6.98 16.09
CA ILE A 168 -6.37 -8.38 16.16
C ILE A 168 -6.20 -8.81 17.61
N VAL A 169 -5.51 -8.00 18.44
CA VAL A 169 -5.32 -8.28 19.88
C VAL A 169 -6.65 -8.37 20.61
N LEU A 170 -7.65 -7.58 20.19
CA LEU A 170 -8.98 -7.53 20.78
C LEU A 170 -9.95 -8.57 20.17
N GLY A 171 -9.44 -9.59 19.48
CA GLY A 171 -10.24 -10.67 18.90
C GLY A 171 -11.12 -10.21 17.73
N GLY A 172 -10.64 -9.29 16.91
CA GLY A 172 -11.32 -8.75 15.73
C GLY A 172 -12.37 -7.67 16.04
N LYS A 173 -12.41 -7.16 17.27
CA LYS A 173 -13.34 -6.11 17.72
C LYS A 173 -12.81 -4.72 17.46
N LEU A 174 -13.71 -3.73 17.44
CA LEU A 174 -13.34 -2.31 17.37
C LEU A 174 -12.49 -1.92 18.58
N PRO A 175 -11.32 -1.31 18.38
CA PRO A 175 -10.54 -0.76 19.49
C PRO A 175 -11.30 0.36 20.23
N PRO A 176 -11.09 0.51 21.55
CA PRO A 176 -11.71 1.57 22.34
C PRO A 176 -11.23 2.96 21.91
N SER A 177 -12.03 3.98 22.21
CA SER A 177 -11.80 5.36 21.76
C SER A 177 -10.41 5.93 22.05
N PRO A 178 -9.74 5.65 23.17
CA PRO A 178 -8.37 6.15 23.38
C PRO A 178 -7.38 5.64 22.32
N ILE A 179 -7.49 4.36 21.93
CA ILE A 179 -6.61 3.77 20.90
C ILE A 179 -6.92 4.38 19.53
N LEU A 180 -8.21 4.55 19.20
CA LEU A 180 -8.63 5.21 17.95
C LEU A 180 -8.13 6.65 17.90
N MET A 181 -8.15 7.36 19.02
CA MET A 181 -7.63 8.74 19.11
C MET A 181 -6.11 8.79 18.88
N ILE A 182 -5.34 7.88 19.47
CA ILE A 182 -3.89 7.81 19.25
C ILE A 182 -3.59 7.50 17.78
N ALA A 183 -4.29 6.54 17.19
CA ALA A 183 -4.15 6.21 15.77
C ALA A 183 -4.44 7.42 14.86
N LEU A 184 -5.46 8.20 15.19
CA LEU A 184 -5.80 9.43 14.46
C LEU A 184 -4.72 10.50 14.64
N LEU A 185 -4.25 10.75 15.86
CA LEU A 185 -3.19 11.73 16.12
C LEU A 185 -1.89 11.35 15.43
N TYR A 186 -1.56 10.06 15.39
CA TYR A 186 -0.39 9.57 14.67
C TYR A 186 -0.52 9.80 13.16
N SER A 187 -1.70 9.55 12.58
CA SER A 187 -2.00 9.87 11.17
C SER A 187 -1.89 11.36 10.88
N ILE A 188 -2.39 12.22 11.77
CA ILE A 188 -2.26 13.69 11.61
C ILE A 188 -0.78 14.10 11.63
N GLY A 189 0.02 13.53 12.51
CA GLY A 189 1.46 13.76 12.55
C GLY A 189 2.15 13.36 11.27
N ALA A 190 1.84 12.17 10.74
CA ALA A 190 2.37 11.65 9.48
C ALA A 190 1.96 12.53 8.29
N HIS A 191 0.69 12.97 8.22
CA HIS A 191 0.21 13.92 7.23
C HIS A 191 1.03 15.22 7.26
N GLY A 192 1.27 15.77 8.45
CA GLY A 192 2.06 16.99 8.61
C GLY A 192 3.50 16.82 8.11
N ILE A 193 4.16 15.72 8.43
CA ILE A 193 5.52 15.42 7.97
C ILE A 193 5.56 15.30 6.43
N MET A 194 4.61 14.60 5.82
CA MET A 194 4.56 14.47 4.36
C MET A 194 4.33 15.83 3.69
N THR A 195 3.41 16.62 4.20
CA THR A 195 3.14 17.98 3.69
C THR A 195 4.38 18.87 3.78
N LEU A 196 5.14 18.82 4.89
CA LEU A 196 6.41 19.54 5.02
C LEU A 196 7.47 19.06 4.02
N ASN A 197 7.50 17.77 3.70
CA ASN A 197 8.41 17.23 2.69
C ASN A 197 8.05 17.72 1.28
N ASP A 198 6.77 17.84 0.96
CA ASP A 198 6.33 18.39 -0.33
C ASP A 198 6.82 19.83 -0.53
N PHE A 199 6.81 20.67 0.51
CA PHE A 199 7.37 22.03 0.41
C PHE A 199 8.87 22.07 0.14
N LYS A 200 9.64 21.07 0.60
CA LYS A 200 11.06 20.97 0.29
C LYS A 200 11.30 20.62 -1.18
N SER A 201 10.46 19.78 -1.76
CA SER A 201 10.60 19.36 -3.16
C SER A 201 10.29 20.49 -4.14
N VAL A 202 9.40 21.43 -3.81
CA VAL A 202 9.08 22.61 -4.65
C VAL A 202 10.30 23.49 -4.90
N HIS A 203 11.25 23.57 -3.96
CA HIS A 203 12.49 24.33 -4.16
C HIS A 203 13.57 23.57 -4.92
N ALA A 204 13.47 22.24 -4.99
CA ALA A 204 14.44 21.38 -5.68
C ALA A 204 14.09 21.11 -7.15
N ASP A 205 12.83 21.29 -7.54
CA ASP A 205 12.31 21.07 -8.91
C ASP A 205 11.49 22.31 -9.34
N PRO A 206 12.15 23.41 -9.79
CA PRO A 206 11.47 24.55 -10.37
C PRO A 206 10.90 24.16 -11.73
N ARG A 207 9.62 23.84 -11.78
CA ARG A 207 8.84 23.71 -13.01
C ARG A 207 8.27 25.02 -13.43
#